data_d0c952d3ca361f448643dd3b61d1dd56
#
_entry.id   d0c952d3ca361f448643dd3b61d1dd56
#
_cell.length_a   1.000
_cell.length_b   1.000
_cell.length_c   1.000
_cell.angle_alpha   90.00
_cell.angle_beta   90.00
_cell.angle_gamma   90.00
#
_symmetry.space_group_name_H-M   'P 1'
#
loop_
_entity.id
_entity.type
_entity.pdbx_description
1 polymer ?
#
loop_
_entity_poly.entity_id
_entity_poly.type
_entity_poly.pdbx_seq_one_letter_code
_entity_poly.pdbx_strand_id
1 'polypeptide(L)'
;FPEIDLRWQTKVTQVKKVGELVEVSVTTPAGDYRMTCDYVLVADGANSPIRESLGRPSSGQIFNDTFLIADILMKADFPTERWFWFDPPFHPGQSVLLHKQPDGCWRIDFQLGPNADRQAWRDPEKVRPLVKAMLGDDIEFEFEWLSVYSFRCRRMDSFIHEDQILFVGDSAHQVSPFGARGANGALQSAENLIWKLTRVLKQQAPAALLRTYDQERSQGADENILNSTRATDFITPKNRMTRFFRDTVLELAEQYTFARPLVNSGRLSLPCIYEASPLSIPDTTTDHFPKALRPGSSCKDAPIKALNAAHSAEPWLLQQLGDRFVLLVDGRALPSEALAQLEQVADLDIVVIAEQVSSNYTTLKDSVGLVTERYDL
;
A
#
# COMPACT_ATOMS: atom_id res chain seq x y z
N PHE A 1 20.81 6.11 10.78
CA PHE A 1 20.82 4.82 11.51
C PHE A 1 22.18 4.19 11.30
N PRO A 2 23.04 4.09 12.33
CA PRO A 2 24.41 3.58 12.20
C PRO A 2 24.48 2.08 11.82
N GLU A 3 23.40 1.35 12.05
CA GLU A 3 23.29 -0.08 11.75
C GLU A 3 23.00 -0.35 10.27
N ILE A 4 22.68 0.69 9.48
CA ILE A 4 22.38 0.55 8.05
C ILE A 4 23.64 0.85 7.23
N ASP A 5 24.15 -0.16 6.53
CA ASP A 5 25.23 -0.01 5.54
C ASP A 5 24.61 0.23 4.15
N LEU A 6 24.57 1.48 3.70
CA LEU A 6 24.06 1.88 2.40
C LEU A 6 25.17 1.92 1.35
N ARG A 7 25.12 1.01 0.39
CA ARG A 7 26.14 0.85 -0.67
C ARG A 7 25.65 1.34 -2.01
N TRP A 8 26.08 2.52 -2.40
CA TRP A 8 25.81 3.08 -3.72
C TRP A 8 26.60 2.39 -4.83
N GLN A 9 26.13 2.48 -6.08
CA GLN A 9 26.77 1.87 -7.25
C GLN A 9 27.06 0.37 -7.07
N THR A 10 26.21 -0.30 -6.33
CA THR A 10 26.35 -1.69 -5.92
C THR A 10 25.18 -2.49 -6.47
N LYS A 11 25.42 -3.25 -7.54
CA LYS A 11 24.39 -4.03 -8.22
C LYS A 11 24.44 -5.48 -7.78
N VAL A 12 23.35 -5.97 -7.21
CA VAL A 12 23.16 -7.40 -6.95
C VAL A 12 22.92 -8.11 -8.30
N THR A 13 23.73 -9.12 -8.59
CA THR A 13 23.69 -9.88 -9.84
C THR A 13 23.13 -11.28 -9.66
N GLN A 14 23.31 -11.88 -8.47
CA GLN A 14 22.81 -13.20 -8.16
C GLN A 14 22.52 -13.32 -6.68
N VAL A 15 21.49 -14.09 -6.36
CA VAL A 15 21.13 -14.52 -5.00
C VAL A 15 20.93 -16.03 -5.04
N LYS A 16 21.52 -16.76 -4.11
CA LYS A 16 21.31 -18.22 -4.00
C LYS A 16 21.50 -18.69 -2.56
N LYS A 17 20.76 -19.70 -2.16
CA LYS A 17 20.97 -20.37 -0.88
C LYS A 17 22.21 -21.27 -0.93
N VAL A 18 23.03 -21.19 0.12
CA VAL A 18 24.24 -22.00 0.28
C VAL A 18 24.30 -22.49 1.73
N GLY A 19 23.90 -23.74 1.95
CA GLY A 19 23.76 -24.27 3.31
C GLY A 19 22.65 -23.52 4.07
N GLU A 20 22.97 -23.00 5.23
CA GLU A 20 22.05 -22.24 6.09
C GLU A 20 22.05 -20.73 5.80
N LEU A 21 22.86 -20.25 4.86
CA LEU A 21 23.00 -18.84 4.52
C LEU A 21 22.60 -18.57 3.08
N VAL A 22 22.35 -17.29 2.79
CA VAL A 22 22.12 -16.80 1.43
C VAL A 22 23.38 -16.08 0.95
N GLU A 23 23.96 -16.53 -0.17
CA GLU A 23 25.05 -15.86 -0.86
C GLU A 23 24.50 -14.84 -1.84
N VAL A 24 25.03 -13.62 -1.79
CA VAL A 24 24.69 -12.50 -2.66
C VAL A 24 25.94 -12.11 -3.46
N SER A 25 25.87 -12.20 -4.77
CA SER A 25 26.92 -11.74 -5.68
C SER A 25 26.63 -10.31 -6.12
N VAL A 26 27.66 -9.50 -6.11
CA VAL A 26 27.55 -8.04 -6.28
C VAL A 26 28.62 -7.55 -7.25
N THR A 27 28.22 -6.64 -8.16
CA THR A 27 29.11 -5.93 -9.07
C THR A 27 29.17 -4.44 -8.70
N THR A 28 30.37 -3.89 -8.64
CA THR A 28 30.63 -2.46 -8.40
C THR A 28 31.66 -1.92 -9.38
N PRO A 29 31.83 -0.59 -9.51
CA PRO A 29 32.91 -0.01 -10.32
C PRO A 29 34.32 -0.43 -9.88
N ALA A 30 34.52 -0.85 -8.62
CA ALA A 30 35.79 -1.30 -8.07
C ALA A 30 36.04 -2.81 -8.24
N GLY A 31 35.02 -3.56 -8.76
CA GLY A 31 35.08 -4.99 -8.96
C GLY A 31 33.93 -5.75 -8.33
N ASP A 32 33.95 -7.06 -8.53
CA ASP A 32 32.92 -7.97 -8.05
C ASP A 32 33.30 -8.55 -6.68
N TYR A 33 32.32 -8.78 -5.84
CA TYR A 33 32.49 -9.49 -4.57
C TYR A 33 31.26 -10.31 -4.20
N ARG A 34 31.41 -11.15 -3.18
CA ARG A 34 30.32 -11.93 -2.61
C ARG A 34 30.18 -11.64 -1.13
N MET A 35 28.98 -11.74 -0.64
CA MET A 35 28.65 -11.66 0.79
C MET A 35 27.64 -12.73 1.14
N THR A 36 27.56 -13.06 2.43
CA THR A 36 26.55 -13.98 2.96
C THR A 36 25.71 -13.29 4.01
N CYS A 37 24.46 -13.69 4.12
CA CYS A 37 23.51 -13.19 5.10
C CYS A 37 22.49 -14.26 5.48
N ASP A 38 21.78 -14.05 6.58
CA ASP A 38 20.73 -14.96 7.03
C ASP A 38 19.47 -14.83 6.17
N TYR A 39 19.12 -13.62 5.77
CA TYR A 39 17.96 -13.34 4.94
C TYR A 39 18.25 -12.29 3.87
N VAL A 40 17.56 -12.38 2.74
CA VAL A 40 17.55 -11.37 1.68
C VAL A 40 16.14 -10.85 1.48
N LEU A 41 15.95 -9.54 1.60
CA LEU A 41 14.71 -8.87 1.25
C LEU A 41 14.86 -8.29 -0.15
N VAL A 42 14.14 -8.85 -1.11
CA VAL A 42 14.17 -8.44 -2.52
C VAL A 42 13.16 -7.34 -2.75
N ALA A 43 13.64 -6.11 -2.92
CA ALA A 43 12.83 -4.92 -3.20
C ALA A 43 13.29 -4.20 -4.48
N ASP A 44 13.71 -4.97 -5.49
CA ASP A 44 14.31 -4.52 -6.74
C ASP A 44 13.28 -4.11 -7.82
N GLY A 45 12.01 -3.95 -7.42
CA GLY A 45 10.96 -3.33 -8.20
C GLY A 45 10.30 -4.24 -9.22
N ALA A 46 9.49 -3.62 -10.09
CA ALA A 46 8.54 -4.31 -10.97
C ALA A 46 9.18 -5.31 -11.93
N ASN A 47 10.38 -5.02 -12.42
CA ASN A 47 11.09 -5.89 -13.34
C ASN A 47 12.00 -6.93 -12.66
N SER A 48 12.21 -6.79 -11.37
CA SER A 48 12.98 -7.69 -10.47
C SER A 48 13.91 -8.68 -11.17
N PRO A 49 15.16 -8.30 -11.45
CA PRO A 49 16.15 -9.22 -12.03
C PRO A 49 16.41 -10.43 -11.14
N ILE A 50 16.31 -10.26 -9.82
CA ILE A 50 16.49 -11.36 -8.85
C ILE A 50 15.36 -12.37 -9.00
N ARG A 51 14.07 -11.90 -9.08
CA ARG A 51 12.93 -12.79 -9.32
C ARG A 51 13.10 -13.61 -10.60
N GLU A 52 13.52 -12.96 -11.69
CA GLU A 52 13.75 -13.62 -12.98
C GLU A 52 14.90 -14.65 -12.91
N SER A 53 16.01 -14.29 -12.29
CA SER A 53 17.18 -15.17 -12.13
C SER A 53 16.89 -16.43 -11.30
N LEU A 54 15.94 -16.32 -10.36
CA LEU A 54 15.47 -17.43 -9.53
C LEU A 54 14.34 -18.25 -10.20
N GLY A 55 13.99 -17.91 -11.45
CA GLY A 55 12.90 -18.59 -12.17
C GLY A 55 11.53 -18.45 -11.49
N ARG A 56 11.31 -17.38 -10.72
CA ARG A 56 10.05 -17.17 -10.01
C ARG A 56 9.08 -16.36 -10.88
N PRO A 57 8.05 -17.00 -11.45
CA PRO A 57 7.08 -16.31 -12.29
C PRO A 57 6.17 -15.39 -11.47
N SER A 58 5.57 -14.42 -12.14
CA SER A 58 4.42 -13.70 -11.62
C SER A 58 3.27 -13.85 -12.60
N SER A 59 2.07 -14.10 -12.08
CA SER A 59 0.83 -14.30 -12.83
C SER A 59 -0.13 -13.11 -12.66
N GLY A 60 -0.96 -12.85 -13.65
CA GLY A 60 -1.95 -11.79 -13.65
C GLY A 60 -2.10 -11.11 -15.00
N GLN A 61 -2.67 -9.91 -15.00
CA GLN A 61 -3.02 -9.16 -16.20
C GLN A 61 -1.97 -8.09 -16.53
N ILE A 62 -1.63 -8.00 -17.82
CA ILE A 62 -0.86 -6.88 -18.38
C ILE A 62 -1.83 -6.07 -19.23
N PHE A 63 -1.95 -4.78 -18.92
CA PHE A 63 -2.78 -3.86 -19.70
C PHE A 63 -2.01 -3.36 -20.91
N ASN A 64 -2.64 -3.41 -22.07
CA ASN A 64 -2.06 -2.88 -23.31
C ASN A 64 -2.16 -1.35 -23.37
N ASP A 65 -2.93 -0.74 -22.50
CA ASP A 65 -3.03 0.71 -22.42
C ASP A 65 -1.69 1.30 -22.00
N THR A 66 -1.31 2.31 -22.74
CA THR A 66 -0.12 3.10 -22.48
C THR A 66 -0.56 4.47 -21.99
N PHE A 67 0.14 4.99 -20.99
CA PHE A 67 -0.11 6.32 -20.45
C PHE A 67 1.16 7.16 -20.53
N LEU A 68 1.00 8.40 -20.97
CA LEU A 68 1.99 9.45 -20.84
C LEU A 68 1.76 10.16 -19.50
N ILE A 69 2.78 10.22 -18.66
CA ILE A 69 2.83 11.14 -17.53
C ILE A 69 3.62 12.38 -17.95
N ALA A 70 2.98 13.51 -17.84
CA ALA A 70 3.61 14.81 -18.00
C ALA A 70 3.52 15.58 -16.68
N ASP A 71 4.64 15.74 -16.00
CA ASP A 71 4.77 16.65 -14.88
C ASP A 71 5.22 18.00 -15.44
N ILE A 72 4.43 19.03 -15.16
CA ILE A 72 4.67 20.38 -15.66
C ILE A 72 4.69 21.39 -14.51
N LEU A 73 5.56 22.36 -14.60
CA LEU A 73 5.55 23.54 -13.75
C LEU A 73 4.69 24.60 -14.42
N MET A 74 3.59 24.99 -13.80
CA MET A 74 2.73 26.05 -14.31
C MET A 74 2.17 26.91 -13.18
N LYS A 75 1.98 28.19 -13.46
CA LYS A 75 1.20 29.10 -12.62
C LYS A 75 -0.22 29.14 -13.15
N ALA A 76 -1.08 28.34 -12.57
CA ALA A 76 -2.49 28.28 -12.94
C ALA A 76 -3.36 28.29 -11.70
N ASP A 77 -4.48 28.98 -11.75
CA ASP A 77 -5.45 29.09 -10.66
C ASP A 77 -6.50 27.97 -10.77
N PHE A 78 -6.02 26.72 -10.82
CA PHE A 78 -6.91 25.57 -10.74
C PHE A 78 -7.12 25.18 -9.28
N PRO A 79 -8.33 24.69 -8.92
CA PRO A 79 -8.58 24.09 -7.61
C PRO A 79 -7.61 22.95 -7.34
N THR A 80 -7.21 22.79 -6.06
CA THR A 80 -6.37 21.68 -5.62
C THR A 80 -7.22 20.40 -5.56
N GLU A 81 -7.66 19.95 -6.71
CA GLU A 81 -8.53 18.81 -6.92
C GLU A 81 -7.91 17.83 -7.90
N ARG A 82 -8.43 16.61 -7.93
CA ARG A 82 -8.08 15.61 -8.91
C ARG A 82 -9.18 15.54 -9.96
N TRP A 83 -8.87 15.93 -11.19
CA TRP A 83 -9.80 15.99 -12.29
C TRP A 83 -9.60 14.82 -13.24
N PHE A 84 -10.71 14.19 -13.60
CA PHE A 84 -10.77 13.15 -14.61
C PHE A 84 -11.65 13.59 -15.77
N TRP A 85 -11.14 13.43 -16.98
CA TRP A 85 -11.90 13.55 -18.20
C TRP A 85 -11.99 12.20 -18.87
N PHE A 86 -13.19 11.82 -19.27
CA PHE A 86 -13.47 10.63 -20.03
C PHE A 86 -13.90 11.05 -21.44
N ASP A 87 -13.06 10.79 -22.45
CA ASP A 87 -13.30 11.19 -23.83
C ASP A 87 -13.44 12.72 -24.05
N PRO A 88 -12.49 13.54 -23.57
CA PRO A 88 -12.61 14.99 -23.73
C PRO A 88 -12.35 15.41 -25.20
N PRO A 89 -12.91 16.55 -25.65
CA PRO A 89 -12.72 17.06 -27.01
C PRO A 89 -11.25 17.28 -27.40
N PHE A 90 -10.40 17.65 -26.45
CA PHE A 90 -8.97 17.85 -26.66
C PHE A 90 -8.16 16.55 -26.74
N HIS A 91 -8.75 15.39 -26.35
CA HIS A 91 -8.10 14.07 -26.44
C HIS A 91 -9.14 12.97 -26.72
N PRO A 92 -9.73 12.95 -27.93
CA PRO A 92 -10.87 12.10 -28.25
C PRO A 92 -10.56 10.60 -28.12
N GLY A 93 -11.52 9.86 -27.58
CA GLY A 93 -11.45 8.40 -27.42
C GLY A 93 -10.59 7.93 -26.24
N GLN A 94 -9.97 8.84 -25.48
CA GLN A 94 -9.04 8.54 -24.42
C GLN A 94 -9.43 9.26 -23.12
N SER A 95 -8.86 8.81 -22.03
CA SER A 95 -9.03 9.45 -20.71
C SER A 95 -7.85 10.33 -20.35
N VAL A 96 -8.09 11.38 -19.59
CA VAL A 96 -7.06 12.29 -19.08
C VAL A 96 -7.28 12.53 -17.60
N LEU A 97 -6.19 12.67 -16.88
CA LEU A 97 -6.18 13.00 -15.45
C LEU A 97 -5.30 14.23 -15.23
N LEU A 98 -5.73 15.15 -14.38
CA LEU A 98 -4.92 16.27 -13.88
C LEU A 98 -4.98 16.31 -12.36
N HIS A 99 -3.84 16.50 -11.71
CA HIS A 99 -3.80 16.81 -10.28
C HIS A 99 -2.52 17.55 -9.87
N LYS A 100 -2.66 18.36 -8.83
CA LYS A 100 -1.55 19.12 -8.28
C LYS A 100 -0.60 18.21 -7.50
N GLN A 101 0.68 18.46 -7.68
CA GLN A 101 1.79 17.90 -6.92
C GLN A 101 2.41 19.01 -6.03
N PRO A 102 3.33 18.69 -5.11
CA PRO A 102 4.11 19.69 -4.40
C PRO A 102 4.86 20.66 -5.34
N ASP A 103 5.31 21.78 -4.79
CA ASP A 103 6.24 22.75 -5.43
C ASP A 103 5.74 23.37 -6.75
N GLY A 104 4.41 23.52 -6.89
CA GLY A 104 3.82 24.12 -8.09
C GLY A 104 3.80 23.22 -9.32
N CYS A 105 4.18 21.96 -9.15
CA CYS A 105 4.10 20.94 -10.19
C CYS A 105 2.66 20.44 -10.37
N TRP A 106 2.29 20.16 -11.61
CA TRP A 106 1.02 19.56 -11.99
C TRP A 106 1.27 18.32 -12.83
N ARG A 107 0.66 17.21 -12.44
CA ARG A 107 0.74 15.95 -13.16
C ARG A 107 -0.46 15.79 -14.06
N ILE A 108 -0.18 15.51 -15.32
CA ILE A 108 -1.18 15.15 -16.32
C ILE A 108 -0.89 13.73 -16.79
N ASP A 109 -1.87 12.85 -16.67
CA ASP A 109 -1.80 11.48 -17.19
C ASP A 109 -2.69 11.40 -18.43
N PHE A 110 -2.10 11.30 -19.62
CA PHE A 110 -2.82 11.09 -20.86
C PHE A 110 -2.85 9.61 -21.21
N GLN A 111 -4.03 9.02 -21.32
CA GLN A 111 -4.16 7.70 -21.91
C GLN A 111 -3.75 7.79 -23.39
N LEU A 112 -2.84 6.94 -23.80
CA LEU A 112 -2.44 6.78 -25.20
C LEU A 112 -3.07 5.50 -25.76
N GLY A 113 -3.31 5.44 -27.06
CA GLY A 113 -3.80 4.19 -27.67
C GLY A 113 -2.80 3.03 -27.52
N PRO A 114 -3.24 1.78 -27.73
CA PRO A 114 -2.41 0.59 -27.53
C PRO A 114 -1.18 0.53 -28.46
N ASN A 115 -1.20 1.26 -29.56
CA ASN A 115 -0.12 1.31 -30.54
C ASN A 115 0.76 2.57 -30.42
N ALA A 116 0.72 3.26 -29.27
CA ALA A 116 1.49 4.47 -29.07
C ALA A 116 3.01 4.19 -29.07
N ASP A 117 3.74 4.94 -29.88
CA ASP A 117 5.19 4.93 -29.87
C ASP A 117 5.71 5.58 -28.60
N ARG A 118 6.14 4.76 -27.63
CA ARG A 118 6.61 5.17 -26.31
C ARG A 118 7.81 6.10 -26.36
N GLN A 119 8.68 5.96 -27.36
CA GLN A 119 9.87 6.81 -27.46
C GLN A 119 9.47 8.18 -27.99
N ALA A 120 8.63 8.23 -29.00
CA ALA A 120 8.13 9.49 -29.56
C ALA A 120 7.32 10.31 -28.56
N TRP A 121 6.59 9.68 -27.63
CA TRP A 121 5.82 10.37 -26.61
C TRP A 121 6.66 10.87 -25.39
N ARG A 122 7.99 10.68 -25.42
CA ARG A 122 8.91 11.30 -24.46
C ARG A 122 9.49 12.61 -25.00
N ASP A 123 9.18 12.98 -26.22
CA ASP A 123 9.63 14.25 -26.82
C ASP A 123 8.72 15.39 -26.36
N PRO A 124 9.25 16.41 -25.65
CA PRO A 124 8.51 17.58 -25.21
C PRO A 124 7.77 18.31 -26.36
N GLU A 125 8.36 18.36 -27.55
CA GLU A 125 7.77 19.08 -28.68
C GLU A 125 6.52 18.35 -29.22
N LYS A 126 6.47 17.04 -29.09
CA LYS A 126 5.28 16.25 -29.43
C LYS A 126 4.17 16.37 -28.38
N VAL A 127 4.55 16.51 -27.10
CA VAL A 127 3.60 16.58 -25.98
C VAL A 127 3.03 17.98 -25.79
N ARG A 128 3.79 19.02 -26.06
CA ARG A 128 3.41 20.42 -25.87
C ARG A 128 2.06 20.80 -26.51
N PRO A 129 1.77 20.45 -27.78
CA PRO A 129 0.47 20.73 -28.39
C PRO A 129 -0.70 20.07 -27.66
N LEU A 130 -0.51 18.86 -27.12
CA LEU A 130 -1.54 18.14 -26.37
C LEU A 130 -1.85 18.80 -25.04
N VAL A 131 -0.81 19.26 -24.32
CA VAL A 131 -0.98 20.01 -23.06
C VAL A 131 -1.64 21.36 -23.34
N LYS A 132 -1.27 22.07 -24.39
CA LYS A 132 -1.91 23.34 -24.78
C LYS A 132 -3.37 23.16 -25.17
N ALA A 133 -3.70 22.09 -25.91
CA ALA A 133 -5.09 21.78 -26.25
C ALA A 133 -5.97 21.55 -25.01
N MET A 134 -5.38 21.05 -23.92
CA MET A 134 -6.07 20.84 -22.65
C MET A 134 -6.19 22.12 -21.83
N LEU A 135 -5.10 22.87 -21.68
CA LEU A 135 -5.01 24.00 -20.73
C LEU A 135 -5.38 25.36 -21.37
N GLY A 136 -5.32 25.47 -22.70
CA GLY A 136 -5.40 26.71 -23.44
C GLY A 136 -4.02 27.28 -23.82
N ASP A 137 -4.01 28.09 -24.87
CA ASP A 137 -2.77 28.68 -25.42
C ASP A 137 -2.12 29.71 -24.51
N ASP A 138 -2.92 30.34 -23.64
CA ASP A 138 -2.47 31.41 -22.74
C ASP A 138 -1.72 30.91 -21.50
N ILE A 139 -1.76 29.59 -21.24
CA ILE A 139 -1.06 28.99 -20.10
C ILE A 139 0.40 28.71 -20.44
N GLU A 140 1.29 29.38 -19.74
CA GLU A 140 2.73 29.08 -19.80
C GLU A 140 3.08 27.96 -18.85
N PHE A 141 3.84 26.96 -19.36
CA PHE A 141 4.34 25.86 -18.57
C PHE A 141 5.70 25.35 -19.07
N GLU A 142 6.42 24.70 -18.16
CA GLU A 142 7.66 24.00 -18.43
C GLU A 142 7.51 22.54 -18.06
N PHE A 143 8.10 21.63 -18.86
CA PHE A 143 8.13 20.21 -18.52
C PHE A 143 9.19 19.95 -17.45
N GLU A 144 8.78 19.39 -16.34
CA GLU A 144 9.64 18.85 -15.30
C GLU A 144 10.01 17.38 -15.61
N TRP A 145 9.02 16.59 -16.02
CA TRP A 145 9.20 15.17 -16.27
C TRP A 145 8.25 14.66 -17.35
N LEU A 146 8.78 13.81 -18.23
CA LEU A 146 7.98 13.06 -19.19
C LEU A 146 8.31 11.56 -19.11
N SER A 147 7.31 10.73 -18.92
CA SER A 147 7.47 9.29 -18.95
C SER A 147 6.28 8.59 -19.58
N VAL A 148 6.53 7.42 -20.16
CA VAL A 148 5.51 6.60 -20.80
C VAL A 148 5.58 5.20 -20.24
N TYR A 149 4.46 4.70 -19.72
CA TYR A 149 4.42 3.38 -19.09
C TYR A 149 3.10 2.66 -19.36
N SER A 150 3.10 1.36 -19.13
CA SER A 150 1.90 0.51 -19.13
C SER A 150 1.79 -0.22 -17.81
N PHE A 151 0.57 -0.55 -17.42
CA PHE A 151 0.26 -1.12 -16.13
C PHE A 151 0.30 -2.64 -16.14
N ARG A 152 0.64 -3.19 -14.98
CA ARG A 152 0.61 -4.62 -14.72
C ARG A 152 -0.11 -4.83 -13.39
N CYS A 153 -1.11 -5.71 -13.38
CA CYS A 153 -1.77 -6.15 -12.16
C CYS A 153 -1.46 -7.65 -12.00
N ARG A 154 -0.39 -7.97 -11.29
CA ARG A 154 0.10 -9.34 -11.15
C ARG A 154 0.86 -9.54 -9.85
N ARG A 155 0.97 -10.75 -9.39
CA ARG A 155 1.81 -11.14 -8.26
C ARG A 155 2.53 -12.47 -8.49
N MET A 156 3.53 -12.73 -7.65
CA MET A 156 4.15 -14.05 -7.51
C MET A 156 3.18 -15.02 -6.82
N ASP A 157 3.35 -16.30 -7.07
CA ASP A 157 2.57 -17.35 -6.39
C ASP A 157 2.92 -17.43 -4.90
N SER A 158 4.19 -17.25 -4.57
CA SER A 158 4.70 -17.12 -3.20
C SER A 158 5.72 -16.00 -3.11
N PHE A 159 5.68 -15.21 -2.05
CA PHE A 159 6.62 -14.12 -1.76
C PHE A 159 7.85 -14.61 -1.01
N ILE A 160 7.94 -15.91 -0.74
CA ILE A 160 9.08 -16.56 -0.09
C ILE A 160 9.70 -17.57 -1.05
N HIS A 161 11.03 -17.54 -1.13
CA HIS A 161 11.81 -18.53 -1.84
C HIS A 161 12.87 -19.11 -0.91
N GLU A 162 12.92 -20.45 -0.83
CA GLU A 162 13.87 -21.20 0.02
C GLU A 162 13.93 -20.73 1.49
N ASP A 163 12.78 -20.29 2.02
CA ASP A 163 12.55 -19.80 3.39
C ASP A 163 13.35 -18.54 3.81
N GLN A 164 14.33 -18.09 3.02
CA GLN A 164 15.26 -17.01 3.41
C GLN A 164 15.32 -15.86 2.39
N ILE A 165 14.76 -16.01 1.19
CA ILE A 165 14.70 -14.96 0.17
C ILE A 165 13.24 -14.46 0.11
N LEU A 166 13.02 -13.22 0.54
CA LEU A 166 11.71 -12.65 0.80
C LEU A 166 11.44 -11.48 -0.14
N PHE A 167 10.41 -11.59 -0.98
CA PHE A 167 10.07 -10.56 -1.96
C PHE A 167 9.10 -9.53 -1.36
N VAL A 168 9.36 -8.23 -1.59
CA VAL A 168 8.61 -7.12 -1.00
C VAL A 168 8.25 -6.07 -2.05
N GLY A 169 7.05 -5.50 -1.97
CA GLY A 169 6.60 -4.46 -2.88
C GLY A 169 6.46 -4.94 -4.32
N ASP A 170 6.85 -4.11 -5.30
CA ASP A 170 6.67 -4.39 -6.72
C ASP A 170 7.45 -5.62 -7.23
N SER A 171 8.47 -6.06 -6.52
CA SER A 171 9.15 -7.32 -6.82
C SER A 171 8.23 -8.52 -6.62
N ALA A 172 7.33 -8.44 -5.64
CA ALA A 172 6.37 -9.48 -5.29
C ALA A 172 5.00 -9.29 -5.98
N HIS A 173 4.45 -8.06 -5.95
CA HIS A 173 3.11 -7.76 -6.46
C HIS A 173 3.04 -6.37 -7.08
N GLN A 174 2.34 -6.27 -8.20
CA GLN A 174 2.20 -5.06 -9.00
C GLN A 174 0.72 -4.75 -9.22
N VAL A 175 0.38 -3.47 -9.20
CA VAL A 175 -0.97 -2.98 -9.48
C VAL A 175 -0.91 -1.75 -10.38
N SER A 176 -2.02 -1.41 -11.03
CA SER A 176 -2.15 -0.13 -11.72
C SER A 176 -2.17 1.03 -10.72
N PRO A 177 -1.85 2.27 -11.13
CA PRO A 177 -1.85 3.43 -10.23
C PRO A 177 -3.25 3.84 -9.77
N PHE A 178 -4.29 3.33 -10.45
CA PHE A 178 -5.67 3.68 -10.13
C PHE A 178 -6.10 3.10 -8.79
N GLY A 179 -6.47 4.01 -7.86
CA GLY A 179 -6.81 3.71 -6.49
C GLY A 179 -5.63 3.81 -5.50
N ALA A 180 -4.46 4.31 -5.95
CA ALA A 180 -3.28 4.59 -5.10
C ALA A 180 -2.82 3.38 -4.23
N ARG A 181 -2.83 2.16 -4.80
CA ARG A 181 -2.62 0.91 -4.06
C ARG A 181 -1.18 0.40 -4.10
N GLY A 182 -0.36 0.84 -5.07
CA GLY A 182 0.99 0.31 -5.26
C GLY A 182 1.91 0.60 -4.07
N ALA A 183 2.23 1.86 -3.82
CA ALA A 183 3.09 2.26 -2.71
C ALA A 183 2.51 1.86 -1.35
N ASN A 184 1.20 2.07 -1.13
CA ASN A 184 0.53 1.66 0.10
C ASN A 184 0.61 0.15 0.32
N GLY A 185 0.40 -0.66 -0.72
CA GLY A 185 0.55 -2.11 -0.64
C GLY A 185 1.98 -2.56 -0.35
N ALA A 186 2.98 -1.85 -0.90
CA ALA A 186 4.39 -2.12 -0.64
C ALA A 186 4.76 -1.81 0.83
N LEU A 187 4.30 -0.67 1.37
CA LEU A 187 4.49 -0.32 2.79
C LEU A 187 3.83 -1.33 3.72
N GLN A 188 2.59 -1.74 3.42
CA GLN A 188 1.90 -2.78 4.18
C GLN A 188 2.65 -4.13 4.13
N SER A 189 3.28 -4.46 2.99
CA SER A 189 4.10 -5.67 2.89
C SER A 189 5.36 -5.57 3.72
N ALA A 190 6.03 -4.42 3.70
CA ALA A 190 7.23 -4.18 4.51
C ALA A 190 6.90 -4.24 6.01
N GLU A 191 5.86 -3.55 6.46
CA GLU A 191 5.41 -3.58 7.84
C GLU A 191 5.09 -5.00 8.31
N ASN A 192 4.25 -5.72 7.54
CA ASN A 192 3.84 -7.09 7.87
C ASN A 192 5.02 -8.05 7.97
N LEU A 193 6.05 -7.88 7.12
CA LEU A 193 7.24 -8.71 7.13
C LEU A 193 8.19 -8.37 8.29
N ILE A 194 8.47 -7.07 8.51
CA ILE A 194 9.57 -6.64 9.37
C ILE A 194 9.37 -7.05 10.81
N TRP A 195 8.17 -6.90 11.39
CA TRP A 195 7.94 -7.32 12.75
C TRP A 195 8.10 -8.84 12.93
N LYS A 196 7.65 -9.64 11.94
CA LYS A 196 7.79 -11.11 11.94
C LYS A 196 9.26 -11.52 11.83
N LEU A 197 9.98 -10.94 10.87
CA LEU A 197 11.39 -11.21 10.68
C LEU A 197 12.22 -10.80 11.90
N THR A 198 11.92 -9.66 12.50
CA THR A 198 12.58 -9.20 13.74
C THR A 198 12.42 -10.22 14.87
N ARG A 199 11.22 -10.79 15.06
CA ARG A 199 10.98 -11.81 16.07
C ARG A 199 11.73 -13.11 15.78
N VAL A 200 11.79 -13.50 14.52
CA VAL A 200 12.57 -14.69 14.10
C VAL A 200 14.05 -14.49 14.34
N LEU A 201 14.61 -13.34 13.93
CA LEU A 201 16.02 -13.02 14.13
C LEU A 201 16.41 -12.91 15.63
N LYS A 202 15.51 -12.39 16.46
CA LYS A 202 15.68 -12.33 17.92
C LYS A 202 15.38 -13.67 18.62
N GLN A 203 15.08 -14.74 17.88
CA GLN A 203 14.70 -16.06 18.40
C GLN A 203 13.47 -16.02 19.34
N GLN A 204 12.61 -15.03 19.17
CA GLN A 204 11.35 -14.86 19.89
C GLN A 204 10.18 -15.60 19.22
N ALA A 205 10.37 -16.04 17.97
CA ALA A 205 9.41 -16.83 17.22
C ALA A 205 10.10 -17.82 16.26
N PRO A 206 9.45 -18.93 15.94
CA PRO A 206 9.98 -19.88 14.96
C PRO A 206 9.96 -19.28 13.55
N ALA A 207 10.86 -19.74 12.66
CA ALA A 207 10.91 -19.30 11.26
C ALA A 207 9.59 -19.53 10.51
N ALA A 208 8.77 -20.49 10.95
CA ALA A 208 7.42 -20.73 10.41
C ALA A 208 6.50 -19.50 10.49
N LEU A 209 6.77 -18.53 11.38
CA LEU A 209 6.05 -17.28 11.44
C LEU A 209 6.11 -16.51 10.10
N LEU A 210 7.22 -16.58 9.37
CA LEU A 210 7.36 -15.91 8.08
C LEU A 210 6.38 -16.41 7.02
N ARG A 211 5.90 -17.66 7.12
CA ARG A 211 4.88 -18.19 6.19
C ARG A 211 3.57 -17.42 6.29
N THR A 212 3.28 -16.82 7.44
CA THR A 212 2.09 -15.98 7.58
C THR A 212 2.21 -14.66 6.82
N TYR A 213 3.43 -14.16 6.60
CA TYR A 213 3.68 -13.04 5.69
C TYR A 213 3.23 -13.39 4.26
N ASP A 214 3.64 -14.54 3.75
CA ASP A 214 3.26 -14.99 2.42
C ASP A 214 1.74 -15.12 2.26
N GLN A 215 1.07 -15.75 3.22
CA GLN A 215 -0.37 -15.96 3.21
C GLN A 215 -1.13 -14.62 3.27
N GLU A 216 -0.83 -13.77 4.25
CA GLU A 216 -1.52 -12.50 4.45
C GLU A 216 -1.29 -11.53 3.31
N ARG A 217 -0.05 -11.42 2.85
CA ARG A 217 0.28 -10.44 1.80
C ARG A 217 -0.12 -10.91 0.40
N SER A 218 -0.17 -12.21 0.15
CA SER A 218 -0.79 -12.76 -1.07
C SER A 218 -2.28 -12.43 -1.12
N GLN A 219 -3.02 -12.61 -0.01
CA GLN A 219 -4.43 -12.22 0.09
C GLN A 219 -4.60 -10.71 -0.14
N GLY A 220 -3.78 -9.87 0.51
CA GLY A 220 -3.82 -8.41 0.33
C GLY A 220 -3.46 -7.97 -1.09
N ALA A 221 -2.55 -8.67 -1.76
CA ALA A 221 -2.20 -8.43 -3.16
C ALA A 221 -3.35 -8.80 -4.09
N ASP A 222 -4.03 -9.93 -3.88
CA ASP A 222 -5.18 -10.35 -4.67
C ASP A 222 -6.33 -9.33 -4.57
N GLU A 223 -6.64 -8.84 -3.38
CA GLU A 223 -7.64 -7.78 -3.18
C GLU A 223 -7.24 -6.48 -3.92
N ASN A 224 -5.98 -6.07 -3.80
CA ASN A 224 -5.48 -4.87 -4.47
C ASN A 224 -5.48 -5.02 -5.99
N ILE A 225 -5.09 -6.18 -6.53
CA ILE A 225 -5.12 -6.50 -7.95
C ILE A 225 -6.56 -6.44 -8.47
N LEU A 226 -7.51 -7.08 -7.79
CA LEU A 226 -8.92 -7.07 -8.17
C LEU A 226 -9.48 -5.65 -8.25
N ASN A 227 -9.26 -4.84 -7.23
CA ASN A 227 -9.76 -3.48 -7.17
C ASN A 227 -9.09 -2.56 -8.21
N SER A 228 -7.77 -2.69 -8.40
CA SER A 228 -7.03 -1.91 -9.39
C SER A 228 -7.40 -2.29 -10.82
N THR A 229 -7.62 -3.59 -11.08
CA THR A 229 -8.08 -4.08 -12.38
C THR A 229 -9.46 -3.50 -12.72
N ARG A 230 -10.41 -3.56 -11.79
CA ARG A 230 -11.75 -2.97 -11.96
C ARG A 230 -11.70 -1.47 -12.24
N ALA A 231 -10.88 -0.73 -11.50
CA ALA A 231 -10.70 0.70 -11.72
C ALA A 231 -10.09 0.98 -13.11
N THR A 232 -9.09 0.18 -13.52
CA THR A 232 -8.46 0.32 -14.83
C THR A 232 -9.45 0.03 -15.96
N ASP A 233 -10.22 -1.05 -15.88
CA ASP A 233 -11.22 -1.42 -16.89
C ASP A 233 -12.32 -0.37 -17.01
N PHE A 234 -12.72 0.27 -15.91
CA PHE A 234 -13.67 1.37 -15.93
C PHE A 234 -13.10 2.60 -16.65
N ILE A 235 -11.85 2.96 -16.34
CA ILE A 235 -11.17 4.14 -16.93
C ILE A 235 -10.83 3.91 -18.40
N THR A 236 -10.46 2.68 -18.78
CA THR A 236 -10.00 2.29 -20.12
C THR A 236 -10.90 1.22 -20.73
N PRO A 237 -12.16 1.53 -21.07
CA PRO A 237 -13.11 0.55 -21.60
C PRO A 237 -12.63 -0.05 -22.93
N LYS A 238 -12.66 -1.38 -23.04
CA LYS A 238 -12.05 -2.13 -24.16
C LYS A 238 -12.97 -2.30 -25.37
N ASN A 239 -14.26 -2.11 -25.21
CA ASN A 239 -15.25 -2.30 -26.26
C ASN A 239 -16.45 -1.36 -26.10
N ARG A 240 -17.35 -1.37 -27.09
CA ARG A 240 -18.53 -0.49 -27.09
C ARG A 240 -19.44 -0.70 -25.89
N MET A 241 -19.61 -1.92 -25.41
CA MET A 241 -20.49 -2.21 -24.27
C MET A 241 -19.91 -1.69 -22.96
N THR A 242 -18.62 -1.89 -22.71
CA THR A 242 -17.96 -1.38 -21.51
C THR A 242 -17.89 0.15 -21.52
N ARG A 243 -17.75 0.78 -22.68
CA ARG A 243 -17.83 2.24 -22.82
C ARG A 243 -19.24 2.73 -22.52
N PHE A 244 -20.26 2.12 -23.11
CA PHE A 244 -21.67 2.46 -22.83
C PHE A 244 -22.00 2.32 -21.36
N PHE A 245 -21.54 1.24 -20.72
CA PHE A 245 -21.73 1.06 -19.26
C PHE A 245 -21.08 2.19 -18.47
N ARG A 246 -19.80 2.52 -18.74
CA ARG A 246 -19.09 3.62 -18.08
C ARG A 246 -19.85 4.94 -18.23
N ASP A 247 -20.21 5.31 -19.46
CA ASP A 247 -20.83 6.59 -19.77
C ASP A 247 -22.21 6.70 -19.08
N THR A 248 -23.02 5.64 -19.13
CA THR A 248 -24.30 5.59 -18.42
C THR A 248 -24.13 5.70 -16.88
N VAL A 249 -23.12 5.03 -16.33
CA VAL A 249 -22.84 5.12 -14.88
C VAL A 249 -22.40 6.53 -14.51
N LEU A 250 -21.61 7.22 -15.34
CA LEU A 250 -21.22 8.61 -15.08
C LEU A 250 -22.43 9.55 -15.12
N GLU A 251 -23.32 9.43 -16.11
CA GLU A 251 -24.56 10.20 -16.20
C GLU A 251 -25.47 9.98 -14.98
N LEU A 252 -25.63 8.71 -14.56
CA LEU A 252 -26.41 8.39 -13.35
C LEU A 252 -25.77 8.93 -12.08
N ALA A 253 -24.44 8.91 -11.97
CA ALA A 253 -23.73 9.37 -10.78
C ALA A 253 -23.81 10.88 -10.57
N GLU A 254 -24.05 11.65 -11.63
CA GLU A 254 -24.33 13.09 -11.56
C GLU A 254 -25.64 13.35 -10.82
N GLN A 255 -26.67 12.55 -11.11
CA GLN A 255 -28.03 12.76 -10.61
C GLN A 255 -28.34 11.94 -9.34
N TYR A 256 -27.78 10.74 -9.21
CA TYR A 256 -28.16 9.76 -8.20
C TYR A 256 -26.98 9.31 -7.34
N THR A 257 -27.13 9.42 -6.03
CA THR A 257 -26.08 9.04 -5.05
C THR A 257 -25.76 7.54 -5.07
N PHE A 258 -26.73 6.67 -5.39
CA PHE A 258 -26.49 5.22 -5.46
C PHE A 258 -25.51 4.81 -6.56
N ALA A 259 -25.40 5.60 -7.63
CA ALA A 259 -24.50 5.32 -8.74
C ALA A 259 -23.05 5.75 -8.49
N ARG A 260 -22.82 6.69 -7.57
CA ARG A 260 -21.48 7.21 -7.23
C ARG A 260 -20.50 6.12 -6.81
N PRO A 261 -20.85 5.12 -5.99
CA PRO A 261 -19.96 4.02 -5.65
C PRO A 261 -19.56 3.12 -6.84
N LEU A 262 -20.31 3.15 -7.95
CA LEU A 262 -19.96 2.43 -9.18
C LEU A 262 -18.83 3.12 -9.96
N VAL A 263 -18.76 4.47 -9.88
CA VAL A 263 -17.66 5.25 -10.45
C VAL A 263 -16.42 5.14 -9.58
N ASN A 264 -16.61 5.34 -8.29
CA ASN A 264 -15.54 5.31 -7.31
C ASN A 264 -16.07 4.66 -6.03
N SER A 265 -15.51 3.54 -5.65
CA SER A 265 -15.87 2.85 -4.40
C SER A 265 -15.65 3.70 -3.13
N GLY A 266 -15.14 4.92 -3.27
CA GLY A 266 -14.74 5.79 -2.15
C GLY A 266 -13.51 5.29 -1.41
N ARG A 267 -12.90 4.21 -1.89
CA ARG A 267 -11.74 3.58 -1.27
C ARG A 267 -10.51 3.84 -2.13
N LEU A 268 -9.53 4.54 -1.59
CA LEU A 268 -8.21 4.59 -2.19
C LEU A 268 -7.47 3.28 -1.86
N SER A 269 -6.78 3.23 -0.74
CA SER A 269 -6.11 2.01 -0.29
C SER A 269 -6.51 1.79 1.17
N LEU A 270 -7.19 0.69 1.45
CA LEU A 270 -7.46 0.26 2.82
C LEU A 270 -6.68 -1.02 3.10
N PRO A 271 -6.21 -1.22 4.35
CA PRO A 271 -5.64 -2.49 4.75
C PRO A 271 -6.62 -3.64 4.52
N CYS A 272 -6.11 -4.74 4.00
CA CYS A 272 -6.86 -5.99 3.87
C CYS A 272 -7.18 -6.55 5.26
N ILE A 273 -8.32 -7.23 5.38
CA ILE A 273 -8.69 -7.93 6.60
C ILE A 273 -8.24 -9.38 6.48
N TYR A 274 -7.36 -9.81 7.38
CA TYR A 274 -6.75 -11.14 7.35
C TYR A 274 -7.58 -12.18 8.12
N GLU A 275 -8.84 -12.39 7.70
CA GLU A 275 -9.76 -13.33 8.36
C GLU A 275 -9.24 -14.76 8.39
N ALA A 276 -8.56 -15.19 7.33
CA ALA A 276 -8.02 -16.53 7.19
C ALA A 276 -6.58 -16.68 7.71
N SER A 277 -6.03 -15.64 8.34
CA SER A 277 -4.68 -15.74 8.91
C SER A 277 -4.66 -16.72 10.08
N PRO A 278 -3.67 -17.61 10.17
CA PRO A 278 -3.49 -18.46 11.34
C PRO A 278 -3.11 -17.67 12.61
N LEU A 279 -2.82 -16.37 12.48
CA LEU A 279 -2.58 -15.45 13.60
C LEU A 279 -3.88 -14.82 14.11
N SER A 280 -4.98 -14.95 13.38
CA SER A 280 -6.28 -14.43 13.78
C SER A 280 -7.12 -15.53 14.41
N ILE A 281 -7.61 -15.29 15.62
CA ILE A 281 -8.57 -16.20 16.27
C ILE A 281 -9.95 -15.83 15.74
N PRO A 282 -10.73 -16.78 15.19
CA PRO A 282 -12.08 -16.49 14.74
C PRO A 282 -12.95 -15.94 15.88
N ASP A 283 -13.75 -14.94 15.57
CA ASP A 283 -14.76 -14.45 16.51
C ASP A 283 -15.84 -15.51 16.67
N THR A 284 -15.96 -16.04 17.88
CA THR A 284 -16.98 -17.05 18.25
C THR A 284 -18.22 -16.40 18.88
N THR A 285 -18.16 -15.11 19.17
CA THR A 285 -19.27 -14.32 19.69
C THR A 285 -20.05 -13.73 18.53
N THR A 286 -21.24 -14.22 18.30
CA THR A 286 -22.03 -13.97 17.09
C THR A 286 -22.51 -12.53 16.92
N ASP A 287 -22.36 -11.65 17.90
CA ASP A 287 -23.19 -10.44 17.94
C ASP A 287 -22.45 -9.11 18.08
N HIS A 288 -21.14 -9.03 18.28
CA HIS A 288 -20.71 -7.79 18.92
C HIS A 288 -19.44 -7.08 18.40
N PHE A 289 -18.66 -7.65 17.49
CA PHE A 289 -17.61 -6.84 16.87
C PHE A 289 -18.14 -6.04 15.68
N PRO A 290 -17.95 -4.69 15.67
CA PRO A 290 -18.21 -3.92 14.47
C PRO A 290 -17.49 -4.56 13.27
N LYS A 291 -18.17 -4.67 12.12
CA LYS A 291 -17.58 -5.29 10.91
C LYS A 291 -16.19 -4.72 10.55
N ALA A 292 -15.92 -3.50 11.00
CA ALA A 292 -14.65 -2.82 10.78
C ALA A 292 -13.52 -3.26 11.72
N LEU A 293 -13.82 -4.04 12.77
CA LEU A 293 -12.87 -4.47 13.81
C LEU A 293 -12.89 -5.96 14.09
N ARG A 294 -13.42 -6.73 13.16
CA ARG A 294 -13.37 -8.21 13.24
C ARG A 294 -11.91 -8.70 13.27
N PRO A 295 -11.64 -9.88 13.82
CA PRO A 295 -10.30 -10.44 13.86
C PRO A 295 -9.59 -10.36 12.50
N GLY A 296 -8.33 -9.97 12.50
CA GLY A 296 -7.54 -9.72 11.28
C GLY A 296 -7.67 -8.30 10.70
N SER A 297 -8.53 -7.44 11.27
CA SER A 297 -8.65 -6.04 10.87
C SER A 297 -7.50 -5.19 11.40
N SER A 298 -7.15 -4.12 10.67
CA SER A 298 -6.22 -3.10 11.17
C SER A 298 -6.86 -2.29 12.30
N CYS A 299 -6.06 -1.96 13.32
CA CYS A 299 -6.45 -1.04 14.37
C CYS A 299 -6.90 0.31 13.80
N LYS A 300 -7.85 0.96 14.48
CA LYS A 300 -8.36 2.28 14.16
C LYS A 300 -7.76 3.31 15.10
N ASP A 301 -7.27 4.40 14.54
CA ASP A 301 -6.76 5.50 15.36
C ASP A 301 -7.89 6.30 16.01
N ALA A 302 -7.61 6.91 17.15
CA ALA A 302 -8.54 7.82 17.82
C ALA A 302 -7.76 8.80 18.72
N PRO A 303 -8.24 10.03 18.92
CA PRO A 303 -7.64 10.95 19.86
C PRO A 303 -7.87 10.49 21.29
N ILE A 304 -6.79 10.47 22.06
CA ILE A 304 -6.77 10.04 23.46
C ILE A 304 -6.03 11.05 24.34
N LYS A 305 -6.18 10.89 25.67
CA LYS A 305 -5.36 11.56 26.65
C LYS A 305 -4.74 10.50 27.59
N ALA A 306 -3.42 10.44 27.61
CA ALA A 306 -2.73 9.59 28.59
C ALA A 306 -2.92 10.15 29.99
N LEU A 307 -3.31 9.29 30.94
CA LEU A 307 -3.51 9.67 32.35
C LEU A 307 -2.29 9.35 33.19
N ASN A 308 -1.55 8.30 32.90
CA ASN A 308 -0.38 7.86 33.67
C ASN A 308 0.75 7.26 32.84
N ALA A 309 0.72 7.40 31.51
CA ALA A 309 1.72 6.81 30.61
C ALA A 309 2.99 7.67 30.53
N ALA A 310 4.13 7.03 30.32
CA ALA A 310 5.41 7.70 30.08
C ALA A 310 5.44 8.55 28.78
N HIS A 311 4.53 8.30 27.85
CA HIS A 311 4.38 9.01 26.58
C HIS A 311 3.20 9.98 26.57
N SER A 312 3.03 10.72 27.64
CA SER A 312 1.89 11.64 27.85
C SER A 312 1.72 12.75 26.80
N ALA A 313 2.68 12.94 25.91
CA ALA A 313 2.64 13.95 24.87
C ALA A 313 1.93 13.50 23.57
N GLU A 314 1.75 12.21 23.35
CA GLU A 314 1.21 11.67 22.11
C GLU A 314 -0.32 11.58 22.17
N PRO A 315 -1.05 12.35 21.32
CA PRO A 315 -2.50 12.51 21.45
C PRO A 315 -3.32 11.43 20.75
N TRP A 316 -2.68 10.41 20.17
CA TRP A 316 -3.36 9.42 19.33
C TRP A 316 -3.15 7.99 19.85
N LEU A 317 -4.20 7.16 19.75
CA LEU A 317 -4.18 5.78 20.24
C LEU A 317 -3.07 4.95 19.60
N LEU A 318 -2.91 5.01 18.26
CA LEU A 318 -1.89 4.22 17.58
C LEU A 318 -0.46 4.60 17.96
N GLN A 319 -0.24 5.83 18.40
CA GLN A 319 1.06 6.28 18.91
C GLN A 319 1.38 5.70 20.29
N GLN A 320 0.36 5.24 21.03
CA GLN A 320 0.54 4.55 22.31
C GLN A 320 0.76 3.04 22.16
N LEU A 321 0.44 2.49 20.97
CA LEU A 321 0.69 1.09 20.66
C LEU A 321 2.15 0.97 20.21
N GLY A 322 2.99 0.35 21.07
CA GLY A 322 4.41 0.18 20.80
C GLY A 322 4.74 -0.97 19.82
N ASP A 323 5.92 -1.54 19.99
CA ASP A 323 6.45 -2.68 19.22
C ASP A 323 6.11 -4.06 19.83
N ARG A 324 5.25 -4.07 20.87
CA ARG A 324 4.79 -5.26 21.58
C ARG A 324 3.33 -5.57 21.24
N PHE A 325 2.87 -6.76 21.62
CA PHE A 325 1.45 -7.05 21.61
C PHE A 325 0.72 -6.18 22.63
N VAL A 326 -0.45 -5.69 22.30
CA VAL A 326 -1.23 -4.83 23.19
C VAL A 326 -2.62 -5.43 23.38
N LEU A 327 -3.00 -5.61 24.62
CA LEU A 327 -4.38 -5.89 25.03
C LEU A 327 -5.06 -4.57 25.40
N LEU A 328 -6.01 -4.14 24.58
CA LEU A 328 -6.85 -2.97 24.87
C LEU A 328 -8.06 -3.42 25.70
N VAL A 329 -8.27 -2.82 26.86
CA VAL A 329 -9.30 -3.23 27.83
C VAL A 329 -10.20 -2.04 28.21
N ASP A 330 -11.51 -2.28 28.25
CA ASP A 330 -12.45 -1.34 28.86
C ASP A 330 -12.27 -1.33 30.39
N GLY A 331 -11.94 -0.17 30.94
CA GLY A 331 -11.72 0.00 32.38
C GLY A 331 -12.94 -0.25 33.24
N ARG A 332 -14.15 -0.28 32.65
CA ARG A 332 -15.40 -0.61 33.35
C ARG A 332 -15.59 -2.12 33.54
N ALA A 333 -14.89 -2.93 32.75
CA ALA A 333 -15.03 -4.38 32.70
C ALA A 333 -13.74 -5.13 33.08
N LEU A 334 -12.92 -4.59 33.98
CA LEU A 334 -11.64 -5.18 34.39
C LEU A 334 -11.82 -6.49 35.18
N PRO A 335 -11.65 -7.66 34.59
CA PRO A 335 -11.63 -8.95 35.30
C PRO A 335 -10.24 -9.12 35.93
N SER A 336 -10.08 -8.75 37.20
CA SER A 336 -8.77 -8.69 37.87
C SER A 336 -7.98 -10.00 37.90
N GLU A 337 -8.67 -11.16 37.98
CA GLU A 337 -7.99 -12.46 37.97
C GLU A 337 -7.47 -12.83 36.55
N ALA A 338 -8.20 -12.53 35.49
CA ALA A 338 -7.77 -12.80 34.13
C ALA A 338 -6.59 -11.91 33.72
N LEU A 339 -6.62 -10.62 34.12
CA LEU A 339 -5.52 -9.70 33.85
C LEU A 339 -4.23 -10.09 34.56
N ALA A 340 -4.31 -10.56 35.81
CA ALA A 340 -3.14 -11.04 36.55
C ALA A 340 -2.46 -12.25 35.89
N GLN A 341 -3.21 -13.10 35.19
CA GLN A 341 -2.64 -14.18 34.39
C GLN A 341 -1.98 -13.66 33.11
N LEU A 342 -2.56 -12.65 32.46
CA LEU A 342 -2.04 -12.06 31.25
C LEU A 342 -0.79 -11.20 31.47
N GLU A 343 -0.62 -10.62 32.67
CA GLU A 343 0.62 -9.93 33.07
C GLU A 343 1.88 -10.82 33.01
N GLN A 344 1.69 -12.13 33.10
CA GLN A 344 2.78 -13.11 32.99
C GLN A 344 3.15 -13.45 31.55
N VAL A 345 2.35 -13.01 30.57
CA VAL A 345 2.63 -13.23 29.15
C VAL A 345 3.76 -12.31 28.73
N ALA A 346 4.88 -12.90 28.36
CA ALA A 346 6.01 -12.15 27.84
C ALA A 346 5.58 -11.36 26.60
N ASP A 347 6.04 -10.10 26.51
CA ASP A 347 5.86 -9.26 25.33
C ASP A 347 4.40 -8.79 25.08
N LEU A 348 3.60 -8.71 26.15
CA LEU A 348 2.24 -8.19 26.13
C LEU A 348 2.15 -6.95 27.03
N ASP A 349 1.66 -5.85 26.47
CA ASP A 349 1.29 -4.64 27.22
C ASP A 349 -0.23 -4.59 27.41
N ILE A 350 -0.67 -4.17 28.58
CA ILE A 350 -2.09 -3.97 28.88
C ILE A 350 -2.36 -2.47 28.90
N VAL A 351 -3.28 -2.03 28.03
CA VAL A 351 -3.70 -0.64 27.93
C VAL A 351 -5.19 -0.54 28.28
N VAL A 352 -5.51 0.29 29.25
CA VAL A 352 -6.86 0.45 29.78
C VAL A 352 -7.46 1.76 29.29
N ILE A 353 -8.66 1.70 28.74
CA ILE A 353 -9.46 2.88 28.41
C ILE A 353 -10.38 3.19 29.58
N ALA A 354 -10.14 4.31 30.28
CA ALA A 354 -10.90 4.68 31.47
C ALA A 354 -10.90 6.19 31.72
N GLU A 355 -11.84 6.64 32.55
CA GLU A 355 -11.95 8.03 33.01
C GLU A 355 -10.95 8.38 34.12
N GLN A 356 -10.49 7.38 34.88
CA GLN A 356 -9.57 7.52 36.02
C GLN A 356 -8.40 6.55 35.89
N VAL A 357 -7.27 6.92 36.50
CA VAL A 357 -6.05 6.11 36.47
C VAL A 357 -6.30 4.74 37.11
N SER A 358 -5.98 3.69 36.37
CA SER A 358 -5.83 2.34 36.89
C SER A 358 -4.38 2.18 37.40
N SER A 359 -4.21 1.74 38.63
CA SER A 359 -2.93 1.82 39.36
C SER A 359 -1.77 1.03 38.71
N ASN A 360 -2.05 0.00 37.94
CA ASN A 360 -1.04 -0.95 37.45
C ASN A 360 -0.82 -0.92 35.94
N TYR A 361 -1.69 -0.25 35.16
CA TYR A 361 -1.66 -0.32 33.70
C TYR A 361 -1.56 1.07 33.07
N THR A 362 -1.01 1.13 31.86
CA THR A 362 -1.12 2.32 31.02
C THR A 362 -2.60 2.66 30.85
N THR A 363 -3.01 3.84 31.33
CA THR A 363 -4.40 4.26 31.29
C THR A 363 -4.56 5.44 30.34
N LEU A 364 -5.45 5.28 29.38
CA LEU A 364 -5.79 6.28 28.37
C LEU A 364 -7.27 6.67 28.54
N LYS A 365 -7.53 7.98 28.46
CA LYS A 365 -8.87 8.50 28.41
C LYS A 365 -9.28 8.72 26.96
N ASP A 366 -10.46 8.22 26.59
CA ASP A 366 -11.09 8.54 25.31
C ASP A 366 -11.53 10.00 25.29
N SER A 367 -10.85 10.84 24.54
CA SER A 367 -11.04 12.30 24.58
C SER A 367 -12.37 12.77 23.99
N VAL A 368 -12.91 12.03 23.03
CA VAL A 368 -14.07 12.43 22.23
C VAL A 368 -15.07 11.28 21.98
N GLY A 369 -14.94 10.16 22.67
CA GLY A 369 -15.82 9.00 22.52
C GLY A 369 -15.53 8.13 21.29
N LEU A 370 -14.45 8.40 20.54
CA LEU A 370 -14.15 7.66 19.30
C LEU A 370 -13.50 6.31 19.55
N VAL A 371 -12.76 6.13 20.64
CA VAL A 371 -12.24 4.79 20.99
C VAL A 371 -13.43 3.89 21.32
N THR A 372 -14.31 4.36 22.19
CA THR A 372 -15.53 3.66 22.59
C THR A 372 -16.40 3.31 21.39
N GLU A 373 -16.65 4.28 20.49
CA GLU A 373 -17.44 4.05 19.27
C GLU A 373 -16.78 3.04 18.31
N ARG A 374 -15.47 3.17 18.09
CA ARG A 374 -14.74 2.35 17.09
C ARG A 374 -14.46 0.94 17.56
N TYR A 375 -14.28 0.73 18.85
CA TYR A 375 -13.92 -0.56 19.45
C TYR A 375 -15.07 -1.21 20.22
N ASP A 376 -16.25 -0.55 20.24
CA ASP A 376 -17.44 -1.01 20.94
C ASP A 376 -17.17 -1.28 22.45
N LEU A 377 -16.47 -0.33 23.08
CA LEU A 377 -16.05 -0.39 24.48
C LEU A 377 -17.02 0.38 25.40
#